data_c75276366c63ed3eb182145b09e17ce2
#
_entry.id   c75276366c63ed3eb182145b09e17ce2
#
_cell.length_a   1.000
_cell.length_b   1.000
_cell.length_c   1.000
_cell.angle_alpha   90.00
_cell.angle_beta   90.00
_cell.angle_gamma   90.00
#
_symmetry.space_group_name_H-M   'P 1'
#
loop_
_entity.id
_entity.type
_entity.pdbx_description
1 polymer ?
#
loop_
_entity_poly.entity_id
_entity_poly.type
_entity_poly.pdbx_seq_one_letter_code
_entity_poly.pdbx_strand_id
1 'polypeptide(L)'
;MKIRVIVPVTTREFVGATRPQYVAAARPDAEISVVGLDRGPVSLESDYEDALAVPDILTKVRVAEAEEMDALIIDCMADPGLAPARELASIPIVGPAQAAMHLAAILAHRFSVVTVLERDIPLIDHLARLYGLEGYLASARPVNIPVLELGKDQERLVEALVEQSVRAVVEDGAHIIVFGCTGMKGLAQQVEQALEEQGYTVPVIDPSLAALKLAEALVDMGLSHSKRTYPPPPPKEIVGYPQGASDGPSQKLLAPVSGASSHPGKLRRRARIRVIIPVVGEHWIAPVQEAYGRAGRPGTEISAVAIDRGPASIESVRDEALAIPAVLSQVRTAEEEGMDAVVLDCMADPGLDPARELASIPVIGPAQAAMHLAAMLAHRFSVITVLEQGIPGVHRQALRYGLTEKVASVRAINIPVLEMSEDRERVTRAVIEESAKAVCEDGAHIIVPGCTEMIGMAPVVQECLAERGCEVPVIDPPAMSVKLAEGLVDMGLAHSKRTYPPPPDKEIVGYL
;
A
#
# COMPACT_ATOMS: atom_id res chain seq x y z
N MET A 1 -1.09 -18.88 -0.48
CA MET A 1 -0.01 -18.10 0.17
C MET A 1 -0.01 -18.32 1.67
N LYS A 2 1.17 -18.30 2.31
CA LYS A 2 1.33 -18.47 3.76
C LYS A 2 1.84 -17.16 4.37
N ILE A 3 1.06 -16.55 5.23
CA ILE A 3 1.44 -15.27 5.89
C ILE A 3 1.55 -15.51 7.39
N ARG A 4 2.69 -15.12 7.97
CA ARG A 4 2.88 -15.14 9.42
C ARG A 4 2.75 -13.74 10.01
N VAL A 5 1.95 -13.64 11.05
CA VAL A 5 1.81 -12.45 11.88
C VAL A 5 2.60 -12.65 13.16
N ILE A 6 3.56 -11.79 13.43
CA ILE A 6 4.35 -11.76 14.66
C ILE A 6 3.74 -10.68 15.54
N VAL A 7 3.09 -11.07 16.63
CA VAL A 7 2.63 -10.15 17.67
C VAL A 7 3.81 -9.92 18.63
N PRO A 8 4.41 -8.71 18.67
CA PRO A 8 5.71 -8.50 19.29
C PRO A 8 5.66 -8.36 20.82
N VAL A 9 4.85 -9.22 21.46
CA VAL A 9 4.69 -9.31 22.93
C VAL A 9 4.62 -10.76 23.38
N THR A 10 4.84 -10.99 24.69
CA THR A 10 4.78 -12.32 25.30
C THR A 10 3.38 -12.72 25.77
N THR A 11 2.42 -11.80 25.77
CA THR A 11 1.05 -12.01 26.24
C THR A 11 0.26 -12.91 25.30
N ARG A 12 -0.01 -14.15 25.73
CA ARG A 12 -0.72 -15.15 24.93
C ARG A 12 -2.16 -14.78 24.58
N GLU A 13 -2.80 -13.98 25.42
CA GLU A 13 -4.17 -13.51 25.19
C GLU A 13 -4.24 -12.62 23.93
N PHE A 14 -3.25 -11.74 23.72
CA PHE A 14 -3.17 -10.91 22.52
C PHE A 14 -2.96 -11.76 21.26
N VAL A 15 -2.08 -12.76 21.32
CA VAL A 15 -1.87 -13.70 20.21
C VAL A 15 -3.17 -14.44 19.86
N GLY A 16 -3.90 -14.90 20.89
CA GLY A 16 -5.19 -15.59 20.74
C GLY A 16 -6.27 -14.68 20.14
N ALA A 17 -6.35 -13.41 20.56
CA ALA A 17 -7.33 -12.45 20.07
C ALA A 17 -7.01 -11.94 18.64
N THR A 18 -5.73 -11.88 18.27
CA THR A 18 -5.27 -11.41 16.96
C THR A 18 -5.63 -12.40 15.83
N ARG A 19 -5.46 -13.70 16.07
CA ARG A 19 -5.62 -14.73 15.03
C ARG A 19 -6.98 -14.73 14.35
N PRO A 20 -8.13 -14.76 15.05
CA PRO A 20 -9.45 -14.78 14.41
C PRO A 20 -9.68 -13.58 13.49
N GLN A 21 -9.16 -12.41 13.85
CA GLN A 21 -9.34 -11.17 13.10
C GLN A 21 -8.58 -11.20 11.78
N TYR A 22 -7.30 -11.63 11.80
CA TYR A 22 -6.53 -11.80 10.57
C TYR A 22 -7.10 -12.88 9.66
N VAL A 23 -7.53 -14.03 10.22
CA VAL A 23 -8.17 -15.12 9.45
C VAL A 23 -9.46 -14.65 8.80
N ALA A 24 -10.30 -13.87 9.51
CA ALA A 24 -11.54 -13.33 8.96
C ALA A 24 -11.31 -12.31 7.84
N ALA A 25 -10.22 -11.55 7.93
CA ALA A 25 -9.87 -10.50 6.97
C ALA A 25 -9.05 -11.01 5.77
N ALA A 26 -8.34 -12.12 5.95
CA ALA A 26 -7.50 -12.72 4.92
C ALA A 26 -8.32 -13.29 3.74
N ARG A 27 -7.69 -13.37 2.59
CA ARG A 27 -8.23 -14.04 1.41
C ARG A 27 -8.48 -15.53 1.70
N PRO A 28 -9.47 -16.18 1.00
CA PRO A 28 -9.76 -17.60 1.21
C PRO A 28 -8.58 -18.55 0.91
N ASP A 29 -7.68 -18.15 0.03
CA ASP A 29 -6.47 -18.89 -0.37
C ASP A 29 -5.24 -18.57 0.47
N ALA A 30 -5.35 -17.66 1.46
CA ALA A 30 -4.29 -17.31 2.39
C ALA A 30 -4.37 -18.15 3.66
N GLU A 31 -3.25 -18.75 4.03
CA GLU A 31 -3.04 -19.43 5.30
C GLU A 31 -2.37 -18.48 6.28
N ILE A 32 -3.08 -18.15 7.37
CA ILE A 32 -2.60 -17.22 8.39
C ILE A 32 -2.11 -17.98 9.62
N SER A 33 -0.85 -17.77 9.98
CA SER A 33 -0.29 -18.20 11.26
C SER A 33 0.03 -16.98 12.13
N VAL A 34 -0.24 -17.06 13.43
CA VAL A 34 0.01 -15.98 14.39
C VAL A 34 0.88 -16.51 15.51
N VAL A 35 1.97 -15.81 15.80
CA VAL A 35 2.92 -16.17 16.86
C VAL A 35 3.22 -14.96 17.75
N GLY A 36 3.44 -15.19 19.03
CA GLY A 36 3.97 -14.19 19.96
C GLY A 36 5.45 -14.37 20.21
N LEU A 37 6.01 -13.53 21.06
CA LEU A 37 7.40 -13.65 21.52
C LEU A 37 7.53 -14.68 22.64
N ASP A 38 8.67 -15.35 22.69
CA ASP A 38 9.07 -16.20 23.82
C ASP A 38 9.72 -15.39 24.94
N ARG A 39 10.38 -14.29 24.55
CA ARG A 39 11.08 -13.36 25.45
C ARG A 39 10.85 -11.93 24.99
N GLY A 40 10.61 -11.04 25.94
CA GLY A 40 10.35 -9.64 25.66
C GLY A 40 9.26 -9.07 26.57
N PRO A 41 8.70 -7.91 26.25
CA PRO A 41 7.68 -7.25 27.05
C PRO A 41 6.31 -7.93 26.94
N VAL A 42 5.44 -7.66 27.90
CA VAL A 42 4.02 -8.10 27.89
C VAL A 42 3.13 -7.19 27.05
N SER A 43 3.53 -5.93 26.87
CA SER A 43 2.94 -4.91 25.98
C SER A 43 4.04 -3.98 25.50
N LEU A 44 3.78 -3.20 24.45
CA LEU A 44 4.70 -2.20 23.90
C LEU A 44 4.08 -0.82 24.03
N GLU A 45 4.72 0.02 24.84
CA GLU A 45 4.30 1.39 25.15
C GLU A 45 5.51 2.35 25.25
N SER A 46 6.73 1.88 24.88
CA SER A 46 7.94 2.69 24.93
C SER A 46 9.05 2.15 24.02
N ASP A 47 9.99 3.03 23.62
CA ASP A 47 11.19 2.67 22.85
C ASP A 47 12.04 1.61 23.56
N TYR A 48 12.05 1.62 24.90
CA TYR A 48 12.76 0.63 25.70
C TYR A 48 12.16 -0.77 25.51
N GLU A 49 10.84 -0.88 25.53
CA GLU A 49 10.13 -2.16 25.33
C GLU A 49 10.27 -2.62 23.89
N ASP A 50 10.21 -1.69 22.92
CA ASP A 50 10.48 -1.99 21.52
C ASP A 50 11.87 -2.61 21.35
N ALA A 51 12.89 -2.01 21.95
CA ALA A 51 14.26 -2.52 21.88
C ALA A 51 14.40 -3.93 22.50
N LEU A 52 13.64 -4.24 23.55
CA LEU A 52 13.61 -5.57 24.16
C LEU A 52 12.89 -6.62 23.32
N ALA A 53 11.92 -6.22 22.52
CA ALA A 53 11.17 -7.12 21.64
C ALA A 53 11.98 -7.53 20.40
N VAL A 54 12.80 -6.63 19.85
CA VAL A 54 13.52 -6.81 18.58
C VAL A 54 14.30 -8.13 18.48
N PRO A 55 15.11 -8.56 19.47
CA PRO A 55 15.89 -9.80 19.34
C PRO A 55 15.03 -11.05 19.09
N ASP A 56 13.87 -11.14 19.74
CA ASP A 56 13.01 -12.30 19.57
C ASP A 56 12.15 -12.18 18.30
N ILE A 57 11.76 -10.96 17.88
CA ILE A 57 11.18 -10.71 16.56
C ILE A 57 12.10 -11.26 15.46
N LEU A 58 13.40 -10.92 15.50
CA LEU A 58 14.37 -11.40 14.51
C LEU A 58 14.55 -12.92 14.53
N THR A 59 14.41 -13.54 15.70
CA THR A 59 14.38 -15.01 15.82
C THR A 59 13.15 -15.58 15.11
N LYS A 60 11.95 -14.99 15.32
CA LYS A 60 10.70 -15.42 14.64
C LYS A 60 10.76 -15.20 13.12
N VAL A 61 11.42 -14.15 12.66
CA VAL A 61 11.66 -13.90 11.24
C VAL A 61 12.48 -15.04 10.60
N ARG A 62 13.59 -15.45 11.22
CA ARG A 62 14.40 -16.57 10.71
C ARG A 62 13.64 -17.88 10.70
N VAL A 63 12.86 -18.16 11.73
CA VAL A 63 12.00 -19.35 11.79
C VAL A 63 10.98 -19.35 10.66
N ALA A 64 10.34 -18.22 10.42
CA ALA A 64 9.35 -18.08 9.37
C ALA A 64 9.93 -18.30 7.96
N GLU A 65 11.14 -17.80 7.72
CA GLU A 65 11.84 -18.02 6.45
C GLU A 65 12.23 -19.50 6.26
N ALA A 66 12.71 -20.16 7.32
CA ALA A 66 12.99 -21.59 7.31
C ALA A 66 11.72 -22.47 7.14
N GLU A 67 10.55 -21.99 7.53
CA GLU A 67 9.26 -22.65 7.33
C GLU A 67 8.59 -22.28 6.00
N GLU A 68 9.30 -21.59 5.12
CA GLU A 68 8.85 -21.18 3.78
C GLU A 68 7.53 -20.39 3.82
N MET A 69 7.48 -19.37 4.68
CA MET A 69 6.42 -18.37 4.65
C MET A 69 6.60 -17.46 3.43
N ASP A 70 5.50 -17.01 2.84
CA ASP A 70 5.51 -16.12 1.68
C ASP A 70 5.62 -14.64 2.09
N ALA A 71 5.13 -14.27 3.28
CA ALA A 71 5.23 -12.91 3.83
C ALA A 71 5.14 -12.90 5.36
N LEU A 72 5.61 -11.80 5.97
CA LEU A 72 5.51 -11.55 7.41
C LEU A 72 4.85 -10.20 7.69
N ILE A 73 4.13 -10.13 8.82
CA ILE A 73 3.62 -8.88 9.39
C ILE A 73 4.12 -8.78 10.83
N ILE A 74 4.75 -7.67 11.20
CA ILE A 74 5.11 -7.37 12.60
C ILE A 74 3.97 -6.52 13.17
N ASP A 75 3.02 -7.14 13.87
CA ASP A 75 1.72 -6.55 14.25
C ASP A 75 1.82 -5.53 15.40
N CYS A 76 2.42 -4.37 15.12
CA CYS A 76 2.52 -3.23 16.03
C CYS A 76 2.70 -1.92 15.28
N MET A 77 2.03 -0.85 15.74
CA MET A 77 2.12 0.49 15.14
C MET A 77 3.44 1.22 15.42
N ALA A 78 4.34 0.66 16.24
CA ALA A 78 5.71 1.13 16.37
C ALA A 78 6.64 0.60 15.26
N ASP A 79 6.20 -0.39 14.46
CA ASP A 79 7.00 -1.11 13.47
C ASP A 79 8.35 -1.61 14.05
N PRO A 80 8.36 -2.26 15.25
CA PRO A 80 9.59 -2.59 15.98
C PRO A 80 10.45 -3.59 15.19
N GLY A 81 11.72 -3.24 15.00
CA GLY A 81 12.66 -4.13 14.32
C GLY A 81 12.40 -4.33 12.83
N LEU A 82 11.57 -3.51 12.20
CA LEU A 82 11.18 -3.67 10.77
C LEU A 82 12.40 -3.61 9.85
N ALA A 83 13.30 -2.64 10.02
CA ALA A 83 14.50 -2.52 9.18
C ALA A 83 15.46 -3.73 9.33
N PRO A 84 15.92 -4.12 10.52
CA PRO A 84 16.77 -5.29 10.67
C PRO A 84 16.09 -6.62 10.28
N ALA A 85 14.77 -6.73 10.42
CA ALA A 85 14.03 -7.88 9.90
C ALA A 85 14.14 -7.99 8.36
N ARG A 86 14.02 -6.86 7.66
CA ARG A 86 14.17 -6.77 6.20
C ARG A 86 15.59 -7.04 5.70
N GLU A 87 16.61 -6.78 6.52
CA GLU A 87 17.99 -7.20 6.23
C GLU A 87 18.14 -8.73 6.25
N LEU A 88 17.46 -9.38 7.20
CA LEU A 88 17.57 -10.83 7.40
C LEU A 88 16.78 -11.65 6.39
N ALA A 89 15.55 -11.25 6.06
CA ALA A 89 14.62 -12.04 5.27
C ALA A 89 14.65 -11.68 3.78
N SER A 90 14.43 -12.65 2.92
CA SER A 90 14.22 -12.49 1.47
C SER A 90 12.75 -12.20 1.13
N ILE A 91 11.83 -12.68 1.96
CA ILE A 91 10.38 -12.47 1.82
C ILE A 91 9.96 -11.06 2.29
N PRO A 92 8.82 -10.53 1.80
CA PRO A 92 8.33 -9.23 2.23
C PRO A 92 7.94 -9.22 3.71
N ILE A 93 8.36 -8.17 4.43
CA ILE A 93 8.00 -7.92 5.83
C ILE A 93 7.28 -6.59 5.93
N VAL A 94 6.03 -6.62 6.34
CA VAL A 94 5.14 -5.46 6.40
C VAL A 94 5.00 -4.97 7.84
N GLY A 95 5.18 -3.64 8.00
CA GLY A 95 4.89 -2.91 9.22
C GLY A 95 3.53 -2.20 9.11
N PRO A 96 2.62 -2.35 10.08
CA PRO A 96 1.31 -1.73 10.07
C PRO A 96 1.33 -0.20 10.01
N ALA A 97 2.29 0.45 10.69
CA ALA A 97 2.38 1.90 10.66
C ALA A 97 2.77 2.40 9.27
N GLN A 98 3.80 1.82 8.66
CA GLN A 98 4.20 2.18 7.30
C GLN A 98 3.06 1.95 6.30
N ALA A 99 2.41 0.79 6.34
CA ALA A 99 1.32 0.46 5.43
C ALA A 99 0.12 1.40 5.58
N ALA A 100 -0.32 1.67 6.81
CA ALA A 100 -1.49 2.51 7.07
C ALA A 100 -1.23 3.99 6.76
N MET A 101 -0.04 4.52 7.09
CA MET A 101 0.30 5.92 6.80
C MET A 101 0.43 6.18 5.29
N HIS A 102 1.07 5.28 4.53
CA HIS A 102 1.12 5.40 3.06
C HIS A 102 -0.27 5.27 2.44
N LEU A 103 -1.10 4.35 2.94
CA LEU A 103 -2.49 4.22 2.49
C LEU A 103 -3.29 5.50 2.78
N ALA A 104 -3.13 6.09 3.97
CA ALA A 104 -3.76 7.35 4.33
C ALA A 104 -3.35 8.49 3.39
N ALA A 105 -2.07 8.58 3.03
CA ALA A 105 -1.56 9.58 2.09
C ALA A 105 -2.08 9.39 0.65
N ILE A 106 -2.42 8.17 0.25
CA ILE A 106 -3.09 7.89 -1.03
C ILE A 106 -4.56 8.33 -1.00
N LEU A 107 -5.24 8.14 0.13
CA LEU A 107 -6.68 8.38 0.26
C LEU A 107 -7.03 9.81 0.64
N ALA A 108 -6.10 10.56 1.26
CA ALA A 108 -6.36 11.91 1.76
C ALA A 108 -5.09 12.77 1.82
N HIS A 109 -5.27 14.10 1.82
CA HIS A 109 -4.16 15.04 1.95
C HIS A 109 -3.66 15.21 3.38
N ARG A 110 -4.47 14.86 4.40
CA ARG A 110 -4.10 14.98 5.82
C ARG A 110 -4.68 13.84 6.62
N PHE A 111 -3.85 13.15 7.37
CA PHE A 111 -4.30 12.12 8.29
C PHE A 111 -3.94 12.46 9.74
N SER A 112 -4.74 11.98 10.69
CA SER A 112 -4.38 11.97 12.11
C SER A 112 -4.30 10.53 12.61
N VAL A 113 -3.37 10.29 13.53
CA VAL A 113 -3.23 9.00 14.20
C VAL A 113 -3.87 9.10 15.58
N VAL A 114 -4.87 8.25 15.87
CA VAL A 114 -5.45 8.14 17.22
C VAL A 114 -4.77 6.98 17.94
N THR A 115 -3.85 7.32 18.85
CA THR A 115 -2.97 6.37 19.55
C THR A 115 -3.44 6.06 20.98
N VAL A 116 -2.72 5.20 21.68
CA VAL A 116 -3.06 4.73 23.04
C VAL A 116 -2.70 5.74 24.11
N LEU A 117 -1.45 6.20 24.16
CA LEU A 117 -0.94 7.07 25.23
C LEU A 117 -0.29 8.34 24.67
N GLU A 118 -0.31 9.40 25.47
CA GLU A 118 0.32 10.69 25.10
C GLU A 118 1.82 10.55 24.80
N ARG A 119 2.50 9.63 25.48
CA ARG A 119 3.92 9.34 25.25
C ARG A 119 4.24 8.75 23.88
N ASP A 120 3.26 8.25 23.14
CA ASP A 120 3.44 7.68 21.80
C ASP A 120 3.50 8.77 20.71
N ILE A 121 3.06 10.01 21.02
CA ILE A 121 3.01 11.09 20.04
C ILE A 121 4.37 11.34 19.37
N PRO A 122 5.50 11.43 20.10
CA PRO A 122 6.81 11.59 19.47
C PRO A 122 7.21 10.45 18.54
N LEU A 123 6.80 9.23 18.85
CA LEU A 123 7.04 8.06 17.98
C LEU A 123 6.26 8.19 16.67
N ILE A 124 4.99 8.60 16.72
CA ILE A 124 4.18 8.80 15.51
C ILE A 124 4.78 9.90 14.62
N ASP A 125 5.22 11.02 15.21
CA ASP A 125 5.93 12.09 14.47
C ASP A 125 7.22 11.56 13.84
N HIS A 126 7.99 10.76 14.57
CA HIS A 126 9.22 10.14 14.06
C HIS A 126 8.93 9.20 12.88
N LEU A 127 7.93 8.33 12.98
CA LEU A 127 7.55 7.40 11.92
C LEU A 127 7.05 8.14 10.67
N ALA A 128 6.24 9.19 10.83
CA ALA A 128 5.80 10.00 9.69
C ALA A 128 6.99 10.62 8.93
N ARG A 129 8.02 11.13 9.63
CA ARG A 129 9.26 11.62 9.01
C ARG A 129 10.06 10.51 8.36
N LEU A 130 10.24 9.38 9.04
CA LEU A 130 10.98 8.22 8.53
C LEU A 130 10.40 7.73 7.20
N TYR A 131 9.07 7.73 7.09
CA TYR A 131 8.36 7.29 5.89
C TYR A 131 8.21 8.39 4.81
N GLY A 132 8.62 9.63 5.11
CA GLY A 132 8.51 10.76 4.19
C GLY A 132 7.10 11.34 4.11
N LEU A 133 6.29 11.17 5.15
CA LEU A 133 4.88 11.55 5.22
C LEU A 133 4.61 12.66 6.25
N GLU A 134 5.64 13.35 6.75
CA GLU A 134 5.50 14.42 7.75
C GLU A 134 4.50 15.50 7.28
N GLY A 135 4.52 15.86 5.99
CA GLY A 135 3.61 16.84 5.41
C GLY A 135 2.12 16.41 5.36
N TYR A 136 1.86 15.12 5.52
CA TYR A 136 0.51 14.55 5.55
C TYR A 136 -0.05 14.37 6.97
N LEU A 137 0.81 14.32 8.00
CA LEU A 137 0.39 14.18 9.39
C LEU A 137 -0.23 15.48 9.89
N ALA A 138 -1.52 15.43 10.24
CA ALA A 138 -2.22 16.55 10.86
C ALA A 138 -1.97 16.58 12.36
N SER A 139 -2.07 15.44 13.03
CA SER A 139 -1.83 15.30 14.48
C SER A 139 -1.71 13.84 14.90
N ALA A 140 -1.21 13.63 16.12
CA ALA A 140 -1.37 12.39 16.87
C ALA A 140 -2.16 12.68 18.14
N ARG A 141 -3.22 11.92 18.45
CA ARG A 141 -4.10 12.13 19.61
C ARG A 141 -4.25 10.87 20.45
N PRO A 142 -4.05 10.93 21.76
CA PRO A 142 -4.13 9.75 22.62
C PRO A 142 -5.54 9.54 23.16
N VAL A 143 -5.96 8.27 23.26
CA VAL A 143 -7.17 7.89 24.02
C VAL A 143 -6.89 7.76 25.52
N ASN A 144 -5.61 7.72 25.93
CA ASN A 144 -5.14 7.54 27.31
C ASN A 144 -5.68 6.26 27.98
N ILE A 145 -5.76 5.18 27.23
CA ILE A 145 -6.10 3.82 27.70
C ILE A 145 -4.89 2.93 27.45
N PRO A 146 -4.23 2.37 28.48
CA PRO A 146 -3.08 1.48 28.32
C PRO A 146 -3.39 0.26 27.46
N VAL A 147 -2.39 -0.26 26.73
CA VAL A 147 -2.55 -1.41 25.81
C VAL A 147 -3.20 -2.62 26.49
N LEU A 148 -2.79 -2.96 27.72
CA LEU A 148 -3.35 -4.07 28.51
C LEU A 148 -4.80 -3.86 28.95
N GLU A 149 -5.36 -2.65 28.75
CA GLU A 149 -6.72 -2.30 29.12
C GLU A 149 -7.66 -2.18 27.94
N LEU A 150 -7.14 -2.11 26.70
CA LEU A 150 -7.96 -1.91 25.49
C LEU A 150 -9.08 -2.97 25.32
N GLY A 151 -8.81 -4.22 25.69
CA GLY A 151 -9.79 -5.31 25.56
C GLY A 151 -10.76 -5.45 26.74
N LYS A 152 -10.61 -4.64 27.83
CA LYS A 152 -11.44 -4.81 29.04
C LYS A 152 -12.79 -4.12 28.96
N ASP A 153 -12.85 -2.97 28.26
CA ASP A 153 -14.06 -2.15 28.11
C ASP A 153 -14.10 -1.59 26.69
N GLN A 154 -14.74 -2.32 25.79
CA GLN A 154 -14.82 -1.96 24.39
C GLN A 154 -15.68 -0.71 24.15
N GLU A 155 -16.74 -0.51 24.92
CA GLU A 155 -17.63 0.65 24.79
C GLU A 155 -16.85 1.94 25.11
N ARG A 156 -16.16 1.96 26.25
CA ARG A 156 -15.27 3.08 26.64
C ARG A 156 -14.19 3.36 25.59
N LEU A 157 -13.60 2.30 25.02
CA LEU A 157 -12.58 2.46 23.97
C LEU A 157 -13.16 3.12 22.72
N VAL A 158 -14.32 2.65 22.26
CA VAL A 158 -14.99 3.21 21.07
C VAL A 158 -15.37 4.67 21.32
N GLU A 159 -15.94 5.01 22.48
CA GLU A 159 -16.26 6.39 22.86
C GLU A 159 -15.01 7.29 22.81
N ALA A 160 -13.89 6.85 23.39
CA ALA A 160 -12.64 7.60 23.38
C ALA A 160 -12.06 7.76 21.98
N LEU A 161 -12.13 6.70 21.14
CA LEU A 161 -11.71 6.75 19.73
C LEU A 161 -12.54 7.76 18.94
N VAL A 162 -13.87 7.75 19.11
CA VAL A 162 -14.76 8.71 18.45
C VAL A 162 -14.48 10.13 18.90
N GLU A 163 -14.36 10.38 20.23
CA GLU A 163 -14.03 11.71 20.77
C GLU A 163 -12.73 12.26 20.17
N GLN A 164 -11.64 11.49 20.23
CA GLN A 164 -10.35 11.95 19.71
C GLN A 164 -10.36 12.08 18.18
N SER A 165 -11.12 11.25 17.47
CA SER A 165 -11.30 11.38 16.03
C SER A 165 -12.06 12.65 15.65
N VAL A 166 -13.15 13.00 16.36
CA VAL A 166 -13.87 14.26 16.16
C VAL A 166 -12.95 15.46 16.39
N ARG A 167 -12.16 15.42 17.47
CA ARG A 167 -11.19 16.49 17.75
C ARG A 167 -10.11 16.60 16.66
N ALA A 168 -9.59 15.46 16.18
CA ALA A 168 -8.64 15.44 15.08
C ALA A 168 -9.22 16.08 13.81
N VAL A 169 -10.50 15.82 13.51
CA VAL A 169 -11.20 16.36 12.35
C VAL A 169 -11.49 17.87 12.50
N VAL A 170 -11.93 18.29 13.68
CA VAL A 170 -12.41 19.69 13.93
C VAL A 170 -11.26 20.62 14.26
N GLU A 171 -10.37 20.20 15.15
CA GLU A 171 -9.31 21.06 15.69
C GLU A 171 -8.04 21.00 14.80
N ASP A 172 -7.66 19.80 14.27
CA ASP A 172 -6.40 19.62 13.54
C ASP A 172 -6.60 19.55 12.03
N GLY A 173 -7.84 19.46 11.56
CA GLY A 173 -8.16 19.39 10.13
C GLY A 173 -7.81 18.06 9.50
N ALA A 174 -7.96 16.95 10.21
CA ALA A 174 -7.80 15.62 9.65
C ALA A 174 -8.88 15.31 8.61
N HIS A 175 -8.49 14.68 7.53
CA HIS A 175 -9.38 14.21 6.47
C HIS A 175 -9.59 12.68 6.53
N ILE A 176 -8.74 11.97 7.25
CA ILE A 176 -8.79 10.52 7.47
C ILE A 176 -8.16 10.21 8.82
N ILE A 177 -8.65 9.19 9.49
CA ILE A 177 -8.13 8.72 10.77
C ILE A 177 -7.37 7.40 10.57
N VAL A 178 -6.25 7.25 11.24
CA VAL A 178 -5.49 6.00 11.34
C VAL A 178 -5.46 5.56 12.80
N PHE A 179 -5.79 4.33 13.10
CA PHE A 179 -5.61 3.82 14.45
C PHE A 179 -4.12 3.65 14.78
N GLY A 180 -3.71 4.18 15.91
CA GLY A 180 -2.33 4.16 16.39
C GLY A 180 -1.97 2.91 17.19
N CYS A 181 -2.80 1.88 17.20
CA CYS A 181 -2.53 0.61 17.86
C CYS A 181 -3.23 -0.55 17.16
N THR A 182 -2.52 -1.65 16.93
CA THR A 182 -3.11 -2.87 16.37
C THR A 182 -4.06 -3.57 17.37
N GLY A 183 -4.03 -3.19 18.65
CA GLY A 183 -5.04 -3.58 19.65
C GLY A 183 -6.46 -3.02 19.39
N MET A 184 -6.59 -2.00 18.54
CA MET A 184 -7.87 -1.38 18.13
C MET A 184 -8.49 -2.03 16.88
N LYS A 185 -7.86 -3.12 16.38
CA LYS A 185 -8.32 -3.80 15.15
C LYS A 185 -9.77 -4.24 15.22
N GLY A 186 -10.45 -4.12 14.07
CA GLY A 186 -11.87 -4.48 13.95
C GLY A 186 -12.85 -3.41 14.42
N LEU A 187 -12.39 -2.27 14.95
CA LEU A 187 -13.25 -1.17 15.42
C LEU A 187 -13.45 -0.07 14.37
N ALA A 188 -12.72 -0.06 13.26
CA ALA A 188 -12.74 1.02 12.28
C ALA A 188 -14.16 1.33 11.78
N GLN A 189 -14.89 0.32 11.35
CA GLN A 189 -16.26 0.49 10.83
C GLN A 189 -17.23 1.04 11.89
N GLN A 190 -17.09 0.61 13.14
CA GLN A 190 -17.94 1.10 14.24
C GLN A 190 -17.64 2.57 14.56
N VAL A 191 -16.36 2.96 14.53
CA VAL A 191 -15.95 4.36 14.73
C VAL A 191 -16.37 5.22 13.55
N GLU A 192 -16.23 4.75 12.29
CA GLU A 192 -16.73 5.47 11.11
C GLU A 192 -18.23 5.75 11.21
N GLN A 193 -19.03 4.75 11.55
CA GLN A 193 -20.47 4.91 11.71
C GLN A 193 -20.81 5.93 12.82
N ALA A 194 -20.14 5.87 13.95
CA ALA A 194 -20.35 6.82 15.04
C ALA A 194 -19.92 8.25 14.68
N LEU A 195 -18.89 8.42 13.85
CA LEU A 195 -18.51 9.73 13.30
C LEU A 195 -19.55 10.24 12.30
N GLU A 196 -20.08 9.39 11.44
CA GLU A 196 -21.12 9.75 10.47
C GLU A 196 -22.41 10.18 11.15
N GLU A 197 -22.83 9.50 12.22
CA GLU A 197 -23.97 9.88 13.06
C GLU A 197 -23.80 11.27 13.69
N GLN A 198 -22.56 11.72 13.90
CA GLN A 198 -22.22 13.07 14.38
C GLN A 198 -21.98 14.08 13.23
N GLY A 199 -22.18 13.68 11.98
CA GLY A 199 -22.05 14.53 10.79
C GLY A 199 -20.62 14.63 10.23
N TYR A 200 -19.71 13.72 10.61
CA TYR A 200 -18.34 13.68 10.15
C TYR A 200 -18.10 12.46 9.25
N THR A 201 -18.15 12.64 7.94
CA THR A 201 -17.85 11.58 6.96
C THR A 201 -16.34 11.57 6.69
N VAL A 202 -15.60 10.75 7.44
CA VAL A 202 -14.16 10.56 7.29
C VAL A 202 -13.82 9.06 7.38
N PRO A 203 -12.99 8.52 6.47
CA PRO A 203 -12.57 7.12 6.54
C PRO A 203 -11.70 6.87 7.79
N VAL A 204 -11.74 5.64 8.30
CA VAL A 204 -10.90 5.17 9.41
C VAL A 204 -10.10 3.95 8.96
N ILE A 205 -8.77 4.02 9.04
CA ILE A 205 -7.88 2.93 8.66
C ILE A 205 -7.55 2.06 9.87
N ASP A 206 -7.87 0.77 9.76
CA ASP A 206 -7.32 -0.28 10.61
C ASP A 206 -5.93 -0.68 10.08
N PRO A 207 -4.84 -0.42 10.83
CA PRO A 207 -3.48 -0.68 10.37
C PRO A 207 -3.18 -2.16 10.15
N SER A 208 -3.81 -3.05 10.91
CA SER A 208 -3.66 -4.50 10.73
C SER A 208 -4.23 -4.97 9.40
N LEU A 209 -5.38 -4.41 8.99
CA LEU A 209 -5.97 -4.70 7.67
C LEU A 209 -5.13 -4.12 6.54
N ALA A 210 -4.64 -2.89 6.68
CA ALA A 210 -3.75 -2.28 5.69
C ALA A 210 -2.48 -3.13 5.50
N ALA A 211 -1.86 -3.59 6.59
CA ALA A 211 -0.69 -4.46 6.54
C ALA A 211 -0.98 -5.81 5.87
N LEU A 212 -2.12 -6.43 6.19
CA LEU A 212 -2.53 -7.69 5.58
C LEU A 212 -2.73 -7.56 4.08
N LYS A 213 -3.46 -6.52 3.63
CA LYS A 213 -3.73 -6.30 2.21
C LYS A 213 -2.46 -5.96 1.42
N LEU A 214 -1.53 -5.23 2.03
CA LEU A 214 -0.22 -4.99 1.44
C LEU A 214 0.61 -6.28 1.36
N ALA A 215 0.62 -7.12 2.40
CA ALA A 215 1.33 -8.40 2.37
C ALA A 215 0.78 -9.33 1.27
N GLU A 216 -0.55 -9.47 1.18
CA GLU A 216 -1.22 -10.22 0.11
C GLU A 216 -0.83 -9.70 -1.29
N ALA A 217 -0.80 -8.39 -1.47
CA ALA A 217 -0.44 -7.75 -2.72
C ALA A 217 1.03 -8.00 -3.11
N LEU A 218 1.96 -7.88 -2.16
CA LEU A 218 3.39 -8.12 -2.39
C LEU A 218 3.67 -9.56 -2.80
N VAL A 219 3.03 -10.53 -2.15
CA VAL A 219 3.13 -11.96 -2.51
C VAL A 219 2.61 -12.19 -3.93
N ASP A 220 1.44 -11.66 -4.28
CA ASP A 220 0.85 -11.81 -5.63
C ASP A 220 1.74 -11.21 -6.73
N MET A 221 2.42 -10.09 -6.43
CA MET A 221 3.31 -9.42 -7.38
C MET A 221 4.74 -10.00 -7.39
N GLY A 222 5.07 -10.92 -6.48
CA GLY A 222 6.43 -11.45 -6.33
C GLY A 222 7.43 -10.38 -5.91
N LEU A 223 7.00 -9.36 -5.16
CA LEU A 223 7.85 -8.24 -4.73
C LEU A 223 8.28 -8.37 -3.28
N SER A 224 9.52 -7.99 -3.01
CA SER A 224 10.07 -7.87 -1.67
C SER A 224 10.87 -6.56 -1.52
N HIS A 225 11.41 -6.33 -0.34
CA HIS A 225 12.22 -5.15 -0.03
C HIS A 225 13.55 -5.19 -0.75
N SER A 226 14.00 -4.06 -1.29
CA SER A 226 15.26 -3.94 -1.98
C SER A 226 16.45 -4.29 -1.07
N LYS A 227 17.29 -5.24 -1.48
CA LYS A 227 18.53 -5.60 -0.77
C LYS A 227 19.62 -4.53 -0.88
N ARG A 228 19.47 -3.55 -1.76
CA ARG A 228 20.31 -2.35 -1.76
C ARG A 228 19.94 -1.40 -0.61
N THR A 229 18.66 -1.40 -0.18
CA THR A 229 18.20 -0.64 1.00
C THR A 229 18.48 -1.42 2.30
N TYR A 230 18.23 -2.74 2.28
CA TYR A 230 18.33 -3.63 3.41
C TYR A 230 19.34 -4.75 3.12
N PRO A 231 20.64 -4.43 3.03
CA PRO A 231 21.66 -5.42 2.69
C PRO A 231 21.76 -6.49 3.79
N PRO A 232 21.96 -7.76 3.43
CA PRO A 232 22.18 -8.81 4.42
C PRO A 232 23.35 -8.46 5.35
N PRO A 233 23.21 -8.66 6.67
CA PRO A 233 24.30 -8.37 7.59
C PRO A 233 25.52 -9.27 7.31
N PRO A 234 26.75 -8.76 7.46
CA PRO A 234 27.94 -9.58 7.26
C PRO A 234 27.98 -10.71 8.28
N PRO A 235 28.46 -11.90 7.88
CA PRO A 235 28.61 -13.05 8.78
C PRO A 235 29.51 -12.69 9.98
N LYS A 236 29.03 -12.89 11.20
CA LYS A 236 29.78 -12.70 12.44
C LYS A 236 29.15 -13.51 13.58
N GLU A 237 29.97 -13.87 14.55
CA GLU A 237 29.47 -14.46 15.79
C GLU A 237 28.67 -13.45 16.62
N ILE A 238 27.50 -13.86 17.09
CA ILE A 238 26.66 -13.05 18.00
C ILE A 238 26.41 -13.89 19.25
N VAL A 239 27.01 -13.46 20.36
CA VAL A 239 26.95 -14.20 21.62
C VAL A 239 25.63 -13.95 22.36
N GLY A 240 25.03 -15.02 22.89
CA GLY A 240 23.82 -14.94 23.73
C GLY A 240 22.49 -14.89 22.97
N TYR A 241 22.52 -14.89 21.64
CA TYR A 241 21.30 -14.95 20.80
C TYR A 241 21.33 -16.18 19.87
N PRO A 242 20.17 -16.81 19.61
CA PRO A 242 20.11 -17.93 18.68
C PRO A 242 20.60 -17.53 17.29
N GLN A 243 21.51 -18.31 16.70
CA GLN A 243 22.07 -18.06 15.38
C GLN A 243 21.37 -18.86 14.26
N GLY A 244 20.66 -19.95 14.61
CA GLY A 244 19.94 -20.84 13.70
C GLY A 244 18.45 -20.95 14.02
N ALA A 245 17.66 -21.37 13.04
CA ALA A 245 16.23 -21.67 13.21
C ALA A 245 15.97 -22.79 14.24
N SER A 246 16.97 -23.65 14.50
CA SER A 246 16.91 -24.77 15.44
C SER A 246 17.25 -24.42 16.89
N ASP A 247 17.79 -23.23 17.16
CA ASP A 247 18.39 -22.87 18.46
C ASP A 247 17.40 -22.20 19.43
N GLY A 248 16.15 -22.02 19.06
CA GLY A 248 15.11 -21.42 19.89
C GLY A 248 14.16 -22.45 20.52
N PRO A 249 13.58 -22.18 21.70
CA PRO A 249 12.53 -23.01 22.25
C PRO A 249 11.33 -23.04 21.29
N SER A 250 10.99 -24.22 20.80
CA SER A 250 9.84 -24.43 19.93
C SER A 250 8.54 -24.13 20.68
N GLN A 251 7.96 -22.94 20.49
CA GLN A 251 6.56 -22.77 20.82
C GLN A 251 5.75 -23.75 19.94
N LYS A 252 4.87 -24.55 20.58
CA LYS A 252 3.88 -25.30 19.82
C LYS A 252 3.06 -24.31 19.01
N LEU A 253 3.31 -24.26 17.71
CA LEU A 253 2.45 -23.58 16.73
C LEU A 253 1.00 -23.99 17.00
N LEU A 254 0.13 -23.03 17.20
CA LEU A 254 -1.30 -23.29 17.08
C LEU A 254 -1.50 -23.77 15.64
N ALA A 255 -2.01 -25.01 15.51
CA ALA A 255 -2.14 -25.68 14.21
C ALA A 255 -2.72 -24.71 13.16
N PRO A 256 -2.19 -24.69 11.92
CA PRO A 256 -2.74 -23.87 10.87
C PRO A 256 -4.21 -24.20 10.66
N VAL A 257 -5.06 -23.19 10.59
CA VAL A 257 -6.46 -23.35 10.21
C VAL A 257 -6.59 -22.80 8.80
N SER A 258 -6.80 -23.67 7.85
CA SER A 258 -7.31 -23.28 6.53
C SER A 258 -8.63 -22.54 6.73
N GLY A 259 -8.81 -21.39 6.09
CA GLY A 259 -9.90 -20.45 6.29
C GLY A 259 -11.29 -20.93 5.85
N ALA A 260 -11.75 -22.04 6.40
CA ALA A 260 -13.14 -22.48 6.34
C ALA A 260 -13.79 -22.28 7.73
N SER A 261 -13.90 -21.05 8.21
CA SER A 261 -14.75 -20.73 9.32
C SER A 261 -16.17 -20.46 8.82
N SER A 262 -17.10 -21.25 9.28
CA SER A 262 -18.56 -21.12 9.09
C SER A 262 -19.12 -19.94 9.90
N HIS A 263 -18.60 -18.74 9.70
CA HIS A 263 -19.33 -17.53 10.02
C HIS A 263 -20.01 -17.08 8.72
N PRO A 264 -21.31 -16.75 8.72
CA PRO A 264 -21.95 -16.13 7.58
C PRO A 264 -21.51 -14.67 7.49
N GLY A 265 -20.21 -14.45 7.26
CA GLY A 265 -19.75 -13.23 6.66
C GLY A 265 -20.41 -13.18 5.28
N LYS A 266 -21.04 -12.05 4.94
CA LYS A 266 -21.54 -11.77 3.60
C LYS A 266 -20.55 -12.38 2.61
N LEU A 267 -20.99 -13.26 1.71
CA LEU A 267 -20.20 -13.71 0.56
C LEU A 267 -19.49 -12.47 0.04
N ARG A 268 -18.14 -12.41 0.13
CA ARG A 268 -17.40 -11.26 -0.37
C ARG A 268 -17.78 -11.13 -1.83
N ARG A 269 -18.49 -10.05 -2.16
CA ARG A 269 -18.89 -9.75 -3.53
C ARG A 269 -17.61 -9.72 -4.36
N ARG A 270 -17.64 -10.35 -5.53
CA ARG A 270 -16.52 -10.27 -6.47
C ARG A 270 -16.26 -8.81 -6.79
N ALA A 271 -15.04 -8.34 -6.62
CA ALA A 271 -14.70 -6.96 -6.94
C ALA A 271 -14.86 -6.74 -8.45
N ARG A 272 -15.56 -5.66 -8.83
CA ARG A 272 -15.74 -5.23 -10.22
C ARG A 272 -14.94 -3.96 -10.44
N ILE A 273 -13.86 -4.05 -11.21
CA ILE A 273 -12.93 -2.95 -11.43
C ILE A 273 -13.03 -2.49 -12.88
N ARG A 274 -13.26 -1.18 -13.08
CA ARG A 274 -13.20 -0.55 -14.39
C ARG A 274 -11.80 0.04 -14.62
N VAL A 275 -11.16 -0.35 -15.71
CA VAL A 275 -9.92 0.27 -16.21
C VAL A 275 -10.31 1.26 -17.29
N ILE A 276 -10.00 2.53 -17.09
CA ILE A 276 -10.25 3.60 -18.05
C ILE A 276 -8.95 3.93 -18.76
N ILE A 277 -8.93 3.71 -20.06
CA ILE A 277 -7.81 4.01 -20.96
C ILE A 277 -7.99 5.47 -21.44
N PRO A 278 -7.14 6.42 -21.00
CA PRO A 278 -7.36 7.85 -21.25
C PRO A 278 -6.89 8.32 -22.64
N VAL A 279 -6.96 7.42 -23.62
CA VAL A 279 -6.66 7.69 -25.03
C VAL A 279 -7.73 7.09 -25.93
N VAL A 280 -7.88 7.63 -27.14
CA VAL A 280 -8.85 7.10 -28.12
C VAL A 280 -8.30 5.87 -28.83
N GLY A 281 -9.18 4.91 -29.12
CA GLY A 281 -8.86 3.73 -29.92
C GLY A 281 -9.32 2.43 -29.29
N GLU A 282 -10.25 1.74 -29.95
CA GLU A 282 -10.79 0.45 -29.51
C GLU A 282 -9.75 -0.67 -29.45
N HIS A 283 -8.67 -0.55 -30.24
CA HIS A 283 -7.60 -1.54 -30.29
C HIS A 283 -6.83 -1.69 -28.96
N TRP A 284 -6.89 -0.68 -28.07
CA TRP A 284 -6.28 -0.73 -26.74
C TRP A 284 -7.07 -1.59 -25.74
N ILE A 285 -8.40 -1.73 -25.93
CA ILE A 285 -9.29 -2.31 -24.92
C ILE A 285 -8.94 -3.76 -24.60
N ALA A 286 -8.85 -4.62 -25.63
CA ALA A 286 -8.61 -6.05 -25.41
C ALA A 286 -7.24 -6.34 -24.79
N PRO A 287 -6.11 -5.77 -25.25
CA PRO A 287 -4.81 -5.96 -24.63
C PRO A 287 -4.74 -5.49 -23.18
N VAL A 288 -5.31 -4.31 -22.88
CA VAL A 288 -5.35 -3.75 -21.53
C VAL A 288 -6.21 -4.63 -20.62
N GLN A 289 -7.42 -5.01 -21.06
CA GLN A 289 -8.29 -5.87 -20.26
C GLN A 289 -7.64 -7.23 -19.94
N GLU A 290 -6.94 -7.84 -20.89
CA GLU A 290 -6.22 -9.09 -20.66
C GLU A 290 -5.07 -8.91 -19.67
N ALA A 291 -4.28 -7.85 -19.83
CA ALA A 291 -3.12 -7.59 -19.00
C ALA A 291 -3.51 -7.30 -17.54
N TYR A 292 -4.50 -6.41 -17.33
CA TYR A 292 -5.04 -6.13 -16.00
C TYR A 292 -5.78 -7.35 -15.42
N GLY A 293 -6.46 -8.13 -16.26
CA GLY A 293 -7.12 -9.38 -15.87
C GLY A 293 -6.15 -10.42 -15.27
N ARG A 294 -4.93 -10.52 -15.79
CA ARG A 294 -3.89 -11.40 -15.25
C ARG A 294 -3.40 -10.94 -13.87
N ALA A 295 -3.41 -9.65 -13.59
CA ALA A 295 -3.03 -9.08 -12.31
C ALA A 295 -4.12 -9.26 -11.24
N GLY A 296 -5.39 -9.39 -11.63
CA GLY A 296 -6.51 -9.62 -10.74
C GLY A 296 -6.46 -10.99 -10.07
N ARG A 297 -6.91 -11.05 -8.82
CA ARG A 297 -7.08 -12.35 -8.12
C ARG A 297 -8.26 -13.14 -8.72
N PRO A 298 -8.30 -14.47 -8.54
CA PRO A 298 -9.43 -15.28 -8.98
C PRO A 298 -10.77 -14.73 -8.45
N GLY A 299 -11.67 -14.37 -9.37
CA GLY A 299 -12.98 -13.82 -9.06
C GLY A 299 -13.09 -12.30 -9.15
N THR A 300 -12.03 -11.53 -9.29
CA THR A 300 -12.10 -10.12 -9.65
C THR A 300 -12.54 -9.99 -11.13
N GLU A 301 -13.57 -9.19 -11.36
CA GLU A 301 -14.05 -8.86 -12.70
C GLU A 301 -13.39 -7.56 -13.17
N ILE A 302 -12.62 -7.63 -14.24
CA ILE A 302 -11.95 -6.45 -14.82
C ILE A 302 -12.54 -6.17 -16.19
N SER A 303 -12.98 -4.95 -16.39
CA SER A 303 -13.44 -4.44 -17.68
C SER A 303 -12.64 -3.19 -18.07
N ALA A 304 -12.27 -3.08 -19.34
CA ALA A 304 -11.53 -1.93 -19.84
C ALA A 304 -12.41 -1.12 -20.83
N VAL A 305 -12.25 0.19 -20.80
CA VAL A 305 -12.89 1.12 -21.76
C VAL A 305 -11.90 2.18 -22.19
N ALA A 306 -11.90 2.53 -23.46
CA ALA A 306 -11.17 3.69 -23.98
C ALA A 306 -12.09 4.92 -23.99
N ILE A 307 -11.51 6.12 -23.90
CA ILE A 307 -12.28 7.34 -24.07
C ILE A 307 -12.72 7.50 -25.54
N ASP A 308 -13.90 8.13 -25.77
CA ASP A 308 -14.50 8.35 -27.08
C ASP A 308 -13.92 9.57 -27.80
N ARG A 309 -13.33 10.51 -27.04
CA ARG A 309 -12.73 11.76 -27.55
C ARG A 309 -11.54 12.15 -26.68
N GLY A 310 -10.46 12.58 -27.33
CA GLY A 310 -9.22 12.94 -26.67
C GLY A 310 -8.00 12.65 -27.54
N PRO A 311 -6.80 12.58 -26.97
CA PRO A 311 -5.57 12.27 -27.69
C PRO A 311 -5.48 10.78 -28.06
N ALA A 312 -4.67 10.45 -29.06
CA ALA A 312 -4.30 9.09 -29.41
C ALA A 312 -3.22 8.50 -28.47
N SER A 313 -2.42 9.35 -27.85
CA SER A 313 -1.43 9.04 -26.80
C SER A 313 -1.30 10.23 -25.86
N ILE A 314 -0.77 10.00 -24.64
CA ILE A 314 -0.50 11.07 -23.67
C ILE A 314 1.02 11.17 -23.50
N GLU A 315 1.58 12.28 -24.00
CA GLU A 315 3.01 12.58 -23.94
C GLU A 315 3.28 14.02 -23.49
N SER A 316 2.22 14.78 -23.18
CA SER A 316 2.30 16.17 -22.75
C SER A 316 1.16 16.54 -21.79
N VAL A 317 1.36 17.61 -21.01
CA VAL A 317 0.31 18.21 -20.15
C VAL A 317 -0.94 18.63 -20.96
N ARG A 318 -0.73 19.03 -22.24
CA ARG A 318 -1.85 19.35 -23.14
C ARG A 318 -2.69 18.11 -23.44
N ASP A 319 -2.04 16.98 -23.71
CA ASP A 319 -2.76 15.73 -24.00
C ASP A 319 -3.50 15.24 -22.76
N GLU A 320 -2.87 15.32 -21.57
CA GLU A 320 -3.54 15.06 -20.30
C GLU A 320 -4.83 15.90 -20.17
N ALA A 321 -4.73 17.23 -20.39
CA ALA A 321 -5.87 18.14 -20.26
C ALA A 321 -6.99 17.82 -21.24
N LEU A 322 -6.67 17.35 -22.46
CA LEU A 322 -7.66 16.97 -23.46
C LEU A 322 -8.36 15.64 -23.16
N ALA A 323 -7.69 14.74 -22.43
CA ALA A 323 -8.28 13.45 -22.03
C ALA A 323 -9.27 13.59 -20.86
N ILE A 324 -9.01 14.52 -19.92
CA ILE A 324 -9.72 14.62 -18.64
C ILE A 324 -11.24 14.64 -18.78
N PRO A 325 -11.88 15.43 -19.64
CA PRO A 325 -13.36 15.47 -19.71
C PRO A 325 -13.97 14.10 -20.02
N ALA A 326 -13.38 13.35 -20.95
CA ALA A 326 -13.88 12.03 -21.31
C ALA A 326 -13.55 10.98 -20.23
N VAL A 327 -12.41 11.08 -19.55
CA VAL A 327 -12.08 10.26 -18.38
C VAL A 327 -13.14 10.45 -17.30
N LEU A 328 -13.51 11.69 -16.96
CA LEU A 328 -14.52 11.99 -15.95
C LEU A 328 -15.91 11.43 -16.32
N SER A 329 -16.27 11.47 -17.60
CA SER A 329 -17.48 10.82 -18.11
C SER A 329 -17.46 9.31 -17.86
N GLN A 330 -16.34 8.64 -18.16
CA GLN A 330 -16.18 7.20 -17.94
C GLN A 330 -16.18 6.82 -16.45
N VAL A 331 -15.64 7.68 -15.57
CA VAL A 331 -15.70 7.49 -14.12
C VAL A 331 -17.14 7.49 -13.62
N ARG A 332 -17.96 8.45 -14.08
CA ARG A 332 -19.38 8.51 -13.73
C ARG A 332 -20.13 7.28 -14.24
N THR A 333 -19.91 6.89 -15.50
CA THR A 333 -20.50 5.67 -16.07
C THR A 333 -20.13 4.43 -15.27
N ALA A 334 -18.88 4.31 -14.85
CA ALA A 334 -18.43 3.17 -14.02
C ALA A 334 -19.19 3.08 -12.69
N GLU A 335 -19.43 4.22 -12.03
CA GLU A 335 -20.21 4.27 -10.80
C GLU A 335 -21.69 3.92 -11.03
N GLU A 336 -22.31 4.45 -12.08
CA GLU A 336 -23.70 4.14 -12.48
C GLU A 336 -23.88 2.65 -12.83
N GLU A 337 -22.89 2.01 -13.42
CA GLU A 337 -22.88 0.56 -13.72
C GLU A 337 -22.58 -0.30 -12.49
N GLY A 338 -22.32 0.31 -11.33
CA GLY A 338 -22.07 -0.35 -10.05
C GLY A 338 -20.71 -1.04 -9.99
N MET A 339 -19.68 -0.44 -10.59
CA MET A 339 -18.30 -0.86 -10.37
C MET A 339 -17.90 -0.57 -8.91
N ASP A 340 -16.98 -1.38 -8.38
CA ASP A 340 -16.50 -1.24 -7.00
C ASP A 340 -15.24 -0.36 -6.92
N ALA A 341 -14.50 -0.21 -8.03
CA ALA A 341 -13.33 0.67 -8.14
C ALA A 341 -13.04 1.04 -9.60
N VAL A 342 -12.29 2.11 -9.79
CA VAL A 342 -11.76 2.57 -11.08
C VAL A 342 -10.24 2.63 -11.05
N VAL A 343 -9.58 2.23 -12.12
CA VAL A 343 -8.15 2.45 -12.38
C VAL A 343 -8.00 3.31 -13.62
N LEU A 344 -7.19 4.36 -13.55
CA LEU A 344 -6.83 5.18 -14.71
C LEU A 344 -5.58 4.61 -15.37
N ASP A 345 -5.69 4.06 -16.58
CA ASP A 345 -4.57 3.38 -17.25
C ASP A 345 -3.55 4.35 -17.86
N CYS A 346 -2.90 5.15 -17.01
CA CYS A 346 -1.85 6.07 -17.45
C CYS A 346 -0.98 6.53 -16.27
N MET A 347 0.33 6.50 -16.44
CA MET A 347 1.30 6.97 -15.43
C MET A 347 1.33 8.50 -15.28
N ALA A 348 0.57 9.26 -16.08
CA ALA A 348 0.34 10.68 -15.83
C ALA A 348 -0.75 10.95 -14.78
N ASP A 349 -1.54 9.95 -14.37
CA ASP A 349 -2.72 10.04 -13.49
C ASP A 349 -3.69 11.16 -13.95
N PRO A 350 -4.11 11.21 -15.25
CA PRO A 350 -4.85 12.33 -15.80
C PRO A 350 -6.26 12.44 -15.20
N GLY A 351 -6.54 13.60 -14.58
CA GLY A 351 -7.85 13.85 -13.97
C GLY A 351 -8.10 13.09 -12.67
N LEU A 352 -7.07 12.58 -11.99
CA LEU A 352 -7.21 11.78 -10.77
C LEU A 352 -7.98 12.51 -9.66
N ASP A 353 -7.64 13.78 -9.35
CA ASP A 353 -8.34 14.53 -8.29
C ASP A 353 -9.81 14.82 -8.65
N PRO A 354 -10.14 15.40 -9.82
CA PRO A 354 -11.54 15.61 -10.15
C PRO A 354 -12.34 14.31 -10.31
N ALA A 355 -11.70 13.19 -10.68
CA ALA A 355 -12.35 11.88 -10.65
C ALA A 355 -12.73 11.45 -9.22
N ARG A 356 -11.87 11.72 -8.25
CA ARG A 356 -12.11 11.46 -6.82
C ARG A 356 -13.16 12.39 -6.20
N GLU A 357 -13.30 13.61 -6.72
CA GLU A 357 -14.41 14.50 -6.34
C GLU A 357 -15.76 13.92 -6.79
N LEU A 358 -15.81 13.38 -8.01
CA LEU A 358 -17.03 12.83 -8.59
C LEU A 358 -17.43 11.48 -7.99
N ALA A 359 -16.51 10.53 -7.90
CA ALA A 359 -16.80 9.15 -7.54
C ALA A 359 -16.88 8.93 -6.03
N SER A 360 -17.81 8.10 -5.56
CA SER A 360 -17.85 7.57 -4.19
C SER A 360 -16.99 6.31 -4.03
N ILE A 361 -16.71 5.61 -5.14
CA ILE A 361 -15.83 4.45 -5.20
C ILE A 361 -14.36 4.87 -5.31
N PRO A 362 -13.39 4.02 -4.90
CA PRO A 362 -11.97 4.33 -5.04
C PRO A 362 -11.55 4.49 -6.52
N VAL A 363 -10.79 5.57 -6.79
CA VAL A 363 -10.17 5.84 -8.10
C VAL A 363 -8.65 5.79 -7.95
N ILE A 364 -8.01 4.85 -8.63
CA ILE A 364 -6.59 4.55 -8.51
C ILE A 364 -5.82 5.20 -9.64
N GLY A 365 -4.79 5.98 -9.27
CA GLY A 365 -3.77 6.47 -10.18
C GLY A 365 -2.53 5.57 -10.12
N PRO A 366 -2.12 4.96 -11.24
CA PRO A 366 -0.97 4.04 -11.28
C PRO A 366 0.34 4.68 -10.82
N ALA A 367 0.58 5.95 -11.14
CA ALA A 367 1.79 6.63 -10.70
C ALA A 367 1.82 6.84 -9.19
N GLN A 368 0.71 7.32 -8.61
CA GLN A 368 0.62 7.47 -7.15
C GLN A 368 0.81 6.13 -6.44
N ALA A 369 0.10 5.10 -6.87
CA ALA A 369 0.18 3.76 -6.27
C ALA A 369 1.60 3.18 -6.33
N ALA A 370 2.23 3.23 -7.51
CA ALA A 370 3.58 2.69 -7.71
C ALA A 370 4.66 3.47 -6.96
N MET A 371 4.58 4.81 -6.92
CA MET A 371 5.55 5.63 -6.19
C MET A 371 5.45 5.42 -4.67
N HIS A 372 4.23 5.32 -4.11
CA HIS A 372 4.07 5.01 -2.67
C HIS A 372 4.56 3.59 -2.35
N LEU A 373 4.29 2.59 -3.21
CA LEU A 373 4.83 1.25 -3.03
C LEU A 373 6.36 1.26 -3.09
N ALA A 374 6.94 1.96 -4.07
CA ALA A 374 8.40 2.09 -4.17
C ALA A 374 9.03 2.68 -2.91
N ALA A 375 8.40 3.72 -2.33
CA ALA A 375 8.85 4.35 -1.09
C ALA A 375 8.76 3.41 0.14
N MET A 376 7.84 2.45 0.14
CA MET A 376 7.74 1.43 1.20
C MET A 376 8.77 0.31 1.06
N LEU A 377 9.12 -0.05 -0.19
CA LEU A 377 10.03 -1.17 -0.47
C LEU A 377 11.51 -0.77 -0.51
N ALA A 378 11.81 0.51 -0.74
CA ALA A 378 13.16 1.00 -0.96
C ALA A 378 13.42 2.40 -0.38
N HIS A 379 14.69 2.71 -0.14
CA HIS A 379 15.11 4.05 0.29
C HIS A 379 14.88 5.09 -0.80
N ARG A 380 15.24 4.76 -2.06
CA ARG A 380 15.11 5.66 -3.23
C ARG A 380 14.66 4.86 -4.46
N PHE A 381 13.84 5.49 -5.30
CA PHE A 381 13.37 4.90 -6.54
C PHE A 381 13.71 5.77 -7.76
N SER A 382 13.81 5.14 -8.93
CA SER A 382 13.85 5.87 -10.20
C SER A 382 12.68 5.49 -11.09
N VAL A 383 12.20 6.49 -11.85
CA VAL A 383 11.14 6.30 -12.83
C VAL A 383 11.75 6.27 -14.23
N ILE A 384 11.41 5.24 -15.02
CA ILE A 384 11.82 5.13 -16.42
C ILE A 384 10.65 5.56 -17.31
N THR A 385 10.67 6.82 -17.73
CA THR A 385 9.61 7.42 -18.54
C THR A 385 9.85 7.23 -20.06
N VAL A 386 8.89 7.64 -20.84
CA VAL A 386 8.87 7.43 -22.30
C VAL A 386 9.78 8.42 -23.02
N LEU A 387 9.57 9.72 -22.80
CA LEU A 387 10.26 10.83 -23.48
C LEU A 387 10.87 11.80 -22.46
N GLU A 388 11.97 12.46 -22.81
CA GLU A 388 12.62 13.48 -21.96
C GLU A 388 11.68 14.61 -21.57
N GLN A 389 10.78 15.00 -22.45
CA GLN A 389 9.78 16.04 -22.14
C GLN A 389 8.79 15.63 -21.04
N GLY A 390 8.66 14.34 -20.73
CA GLY A 390 7.85 13.82 -19.62
C GLY A 390 8.54 13.96 -18.25
N ILE A 391 9.87 14.10 -18.19
CA ILE A 391 10.65 14.15 -16.93
C ILE A 391 10.11 15.20 -15.94
N PRO A 392 9.86 16.47 -16.35
CA PRO A 392 9.28 17.45 -15.43
C PRO A 392 7.90 17.08 -14.91
N GLY A 393 7.11 16.30 -15.67
CA GLY A 393 5.81 15.77 -15.26
C GLY A 393 5.95 14.82 -14.08
N VAL A 394 6.86 13.85 -14.16
CA VAL A 394 7.15 12.89 -13.10
C VAL A 394 7.62 13.59 -11.82
N HIS A 395 8.48 14.61 -11.93
CA HIS A 395 8.89 15.39 -10.75
C HIS A 395 7.73 16.15 -10.10
N ARG A 396 6.80 16.71 -10.90
CA ARG A 396 5.57 17.33 -10.36
C ARG A 396 4.68 16.32 -9.65
N GLN A 397 4.57 15.09 -10.17
CA GLN A 397 3.83 14.01 -9.50
C GLN A 397 4.50 13.63 -8.17
N ALA A 398 5.82 13.43 -8.15
CA ALA A 398 6.56 13.12 -6.93
C ALA A 398 6.38 14.23 -5.86
N LEU A 399 6.39 15.50 -6.28
CA LEU A 399 6.11 16.64 -5.38
C LEU A 399 4.68 16.58 -4.84
N ARG A 400 3.70 16.33 -5.72
CA ARG A 400 2.29 16.23 -5.36
C ARG A 400 2.02 15.10 -4.36
N TYR A 401 2.73 13.98 -4.50
CA TYR A 401 2.60 12.80 -3.65
C TYR A 401 3.52 12.82 -2.42
N GLY A 402 4.23 13.94 -2.17
CA GLY A 402 5.11 14.10 -1.01
C GLY A 402 6.37 13.22 -1.05
N LEU A 403 6.76 12.73 -2.22
CA LEU A 403 7.82 11.74 -2.40
C LEU A 403 9.07 12.27 -3.10
N THR A 404 9.24 13.59 -3.20
CA THR A 404 10.38 14.22 -3.91
C THR A 404 11.73 13.71 -3.42
N GLU A 405 11.91 13.58 -2.11
CA GLU A 405 13.18 13.12 -1.49
C GLU A 405 13.44 11.62 -1.72
N LYS A 406 12.42 10.87 -2.15
CA LYS A 406 12.54 9.45 -2.47
C LYS A 406 12.94 9.18 -3.92
N VAL A 407 12.87 10.19 -4.80
CA VAL A 407 13.27 10.06 -6.21
C VAL A 407 14.78 10.11 -6.34
N ALA A 408 15.40 9.06 -6.87
CA ALA A 408 16.81 9.04 -7.22
C ALA A 408 17.05 9.73 -8.55
N SER A 409 16.27 9.38 -9.58
CA SER A 409 16.30 9.98 -10.90
C SER A 409 15.03 9.70 -11.69
N VAL A 410 14.86 10.44 -12.79
CA VAL A 410 13.88 10.13 -13.84
C VAL A 410 14.65 10.04 -15.15
N ARG A 411 14.57 8.90 -15.84
CA ARG A 411 15.28 8.63 -17.10
C ARG A 411 14.27 8.32 -18.21
N ALA A 412 14.59 8.68 -19.45
CA ALA A 412 13.70 8.48 -20.59
C ALA A 412 14.29 7.48 -21.59
N ILE A 413 13.43 6.60 -22.11
CA ILE A 413 13.84 5.66 -23.17
C ILE A 413 13.83 6.30 -24.57
N ASN A 414 13.23 7.46 -24.72
CA ASN A 414 13.07 8.22 -25.96
C ASN A 414 12.42 7.42 -27.13
N ILE A 415 11.40 6.64 -26.79
CA ILE A 415 10.54 5.91 -27.75
C ILE A 415 9.11 6.41 -27.55
N PRO A 416 8.46 7.06 -28.55
CA PRO A 416 7.07 7.51 -28.45
C PRO A 416 6.10 6.38 -28.11
N VAL A 417 5.01 6.70 -27.37
CA VAL A 417 4.03 5.68 -26.92
C VAL A 417 3.47 4.88 -28.10
N LEU A 418 3.12 5.55 -29.19
CA LEU A 418 2.54 4.89 -30.39
C LEU A 418 3.50 3.94 -31.07
N GLU A 419 4.83 4.06 -30.89
CA GLU A 419 5.84 3.16 -31.43
C GLU A 419 6.14 1.97 -30.51
N MET A 420 5.71 2.00 -29.25
CA MET A 420 6.09 0.98 -28.27
C MET A 420 5.52 -0.40 -28.56
N SER A 421 4.33 -0.47 -29.17
CA SER A 421 3.68 -1.71 -29.58
C SER A 421 4.30 -2.33 -30.84
N GLU A 422 4.99 -1.52 -31.67
CA GLU A 422 5.57 -1.97 -32.94
C GLU A 422 6.85 -2.80 -32.75
N ASP A 423 7.67 -2.48 -31.72
CA ASP A 423 8.94 -3.16 -31.42
C ASP A 423 9.14 -3.29 -29.90
N ARG A 424 8.47 -4.25 -29.30
CA ARG A 424 8.58 -4.53 -27.86
C ARG A 424 10.00 -4.93 -27.43
N GLU A 425 10.80 -5.56 -28.30
CA GLU A 425 12.19 -5.91 -27.98
C GLU A 425 13.06 -4.67 -27.84
N ARG A 426 12.92 -3.69 -28.73
CA ARG A 426 13.59 -2.39 -28.66
C ARG A 426 13.22 -1.66 -27.37
N VAL A 427 11.92 -1.63 -27.04
CA VAL A 427 11.43 -1.00 -25.81
C VAL A 427 12.03 -1.69 -24.59
N THR A 428 11.95 -3.02 -24.51
CA THR A 428 12.48 -3.79 -23.37
C THR A 428 13.97 -3.54 -23.17
N ARG A 429 14.78 -3.55 -24.24
CA ARG A 429 16.22 -3.24 -24.17
C ARG A 429 16.46 -1.83 -23.66
N ALA A 430 15.72 -0.84 -24.15
CA ALA A 430 15.87 0.54 -23.70
C ALA A 430 15.51 0.71 -22.22
N VAL A 431 14.43 0.06 -21.75
CA VAL A 431 14.04 0.05 -20.35
C VAL A 431 15.14 -0.59 -19.49
N ILE A 432 15.71 -1.74 -19.91
CA ILE A 432 16.81 -2.39 -19.19
C ILE A 432 18.05 -1.48 -19.11
N GLU A 433 18.42 -0.82 -20.21
CA GLU A 433 19.59 0.06 -20.27
C GLU A 433 19.43 1.28 -19.34
N GLU A 434 18.33 1.98 -19.42
CA GLU A 434 18.06 3.14 -18.57
C GLU A 434 17.85 2.75 -17.11
N SER A 435 17.25 1.58 -16.83
CA SER A 435 17.15 1.03 -15.48
C SER A 435 18.53 0.70 -14.89
N ALA A 436 19.42 0.09 -15.67
CA ALA A 436 20.78 -0.20 -15.22
C ALA A 436 21.56 1.10 -14.89
N LYS A 437 21.44 2.14 -15.72
CA LYS A 437 22.03 3.47 -15.41
C LYS A 437 21.41 4.08 -14.15
N ALA A 438 20.08 4.03 -13.99
CA ALA A 438 19.39 4.53 -12.80
C ALA A 438 19.93 3.86 -11.52
N VAL A 439 20.19 2.54 -11.57
CA VAL A 439 20.71 1.78 -10.43
C VAL A 439 22.20 2.06 -10.19
N CYS A 440 23.02 2.06 -11.23
CA CYS A 440 24.48 2.11 -11.10
C CYS A 440 25.05 3.54 -11.03
N GLU A 441 24.39 4.50 -11.70
CA GLU A 441 24.87 5.90 -11.75
C GLU A 441 24.11 6.82 -10.77
N ASP A 442 22.77 6.63 -10.67
CA ASP A 442 21.92 7.53 -9.88
C ASP A 442 21.59 6.98 -8.48
N GLY A 443 21.93 5.72 -8.21
CA GLY A 443 21.72 5.09 -6.91
C GLY A 443 20.27 4.71 -6.62
N ALA A 444 19.51 4.31 -7.64
CA ALA A 444 18.19 3.75 -7.46
C ALA A 444 18.25 2.38 -6.74
N HIS A 445 17.35 2.15 -5.82
CA HIS A 445 17.20 0.87 -5.12
C HIS A 445 15.97 0.08 -5.60
N ILE A 446 15.10 0.70 -6.38
CA ILE A 446 13.94 0.09 -7.02
C ILE A 446 13.60 0.89 -8.29
N ILE A 447 13.04 0.21 -9.29
CA ILE A 447 12.64 0.82 -10.56
C ILE A 447 11.12 0.85 -10.68
N VAL A 448 10.60 1.98 -11.15
CA VAL A 448 9.20 2.19 -11.51
C VAL A 448 9.12 2.47 -13.01
N PRO A 449 8.59 1.57 -13.84
CA PRO A 449 8.25 1.87 -15.22
C PRO A 449 7.25 3.03 -15.31
N GLY A 450 7.55 4.03 -16.13
CA GLY A 450 6.81 5.30 -16.22
C GLY A 450 5.75 5.33 -17.32
N CYS A 451 5.34 4.17 -17.82
CA CYS A 451 4.28 4.02 -18.81
C CYS A 451 3.52 2.70 -18.58
N THR A 452 2.20 2.72 -18.64
CA THR A 452 1.39 1.50 -18.51
C THR A 452 1.57 0.54 -19.69
N GLU A 453 2.00 1.00 -20.86
CA GLU A 453 2.40 0.15 -22.00
C GLU A 453 3.63 -0.75 -21.69
N MET A 454 4.40 -0.46 -20.63
CA MET A 454 5.47 -1.32 -20.16
C MET A 454 4.97 -2.50 -19.31
N ILE A 455 3.65 -2.71 -19.27
CA ILE A 455 3.01 -3.81 -18.53
C ILE A 455 3.64 -5.17 -18.87
N GLY A 456 3.91 -5.97 -17.84
CA GLY A 456 4.49 -7.31 -17.96
C GLY A 456 5.98 -7.32 -18.30
N MET A 457 6.66 -6.16 -18.41
CA MET A 457 8.12 -6.11 -18.62
C MET A 457 8.91 -6.28 -17.30
N ALA A 458 8.29 -6.00 -16.16
CA ALA A 458 8.97 -5.97 -14.87
C ALA A 458 9.80 -7.24 -14.56
N PRO A 459 9.30 -8.47 -14.75
CA PRO A 459 10.09 -9.68 -14.49
C PRO A 459 11.35 -9.78 -15.36
N VAL A 460 11.22 -9.52 -16.65
CA VAL A 460 12.35 -9.59 -17.61
C VAL A 460 13.39 -8.51 -17.30
N VAL A 461 12.93 -7.28 -17.00
CA VAL A 461 13.83 -6.18 -16.63
C VAL A 461 14.58 -6.53 -15.35
N GLN A 462 13.87 -7.05 -14.33
CA GLN A 462 14.47 -7.43 -13.04
C GLN A 462 15.52 -8.55 -13.21
N GLU A 463 15.24 -9.58 -14.00
CA GLU A 463 16.17 -10.66 -14.30
C GLU A 463 17.44 -10.15 -15.00
N CYS A 464 17.28 -9.36 -16.07
CA CYS A 464 18.41 -8.77 -16.79
C CYS A 464 19.25 -7.80 -15.93
N LEU A 465 18.61 -7.07 -14.98
CA LEU A 465 19.35 -6.24 -14.04
C LEU A 465 20.16 -7.09 -13.05
N ALA A 466 19.61 -8.20 -12.56
CA ALA A 466 20.32 -9.11 -11.67
C ALA A 466 21.54 -9.74 -12.37
N GLU A 467 21.41 -10.18 -13.64
CA GLU A 467 22.52 -10.68 -14.46
C GLU A 467 23.65 -9.66 -14.62
N ARG A 468 23.33 -8.38 -14.59
CA ARG A 468 24.31 -7.26 -14.67
C ARG A 468 24.88 -6.85 -13.31
N GLY A 469 24.52 -7.54 -12.23
CA GLY A 469 24.93 -7.18 -10.87
C GLY A 469 24.22 -5.95 -10.32
N CYS A 470 23.09 -5.56 -10.92
CA CYS A 470 22.24 -4.43 -10.51
C CYS A 470 20.92 -4.93 -9.92
N GLU A 471 20.97 -5.92 -9.02
CA GLU A 471 19.79 -6.55 -8.44
C GLU A 471 18.93 -5.57 -7.65
N VAL A 472 17.76 -5.23 -8.20
CA VAL A 472 16.72 -4.37 -7.56
C VAL A 472 15.35 -4.84 -7.99
N PRO A 473 14.32 -4.67 -7.15
CA PRO A 473 12.93 -4.90 -7.56
C PRO A 473 12.51 -3.94 -8.68
N VAL A 474 11.58 -4.42 -9.52
CA VAL A 474 10.95 -3.62 -10.57
C VAL A 474 9.44 -3.71 -10.37
N ILE A 475 8.77 -2.58 -10.17
CA ILE A 475 7.31 -2.54 -9.97
C ILE A 475 6.61 -2.65 -11.33
N ASP A 476 5.51 -3.37 -11.38
CA ASP A 476 4.54 -3.32 -12.48
C ASP A 476 3.37 -2.40 -12.04
N PRO A 477 3.27 -1.14 -12.52
CA PRO A 477 2.28 -0.20 -12.04
C PRO A 477 0.83 -0.63 -12.30
N PRO A 478 0.46 -1.22 -13.45
CA PRO A 478 -0.84 -1.82 -13.66
C PRO A 478 -1.20 -2.89 -12.65
N ALA A 479 -0.28 -3.83 -12.37
CA ALA A 479 -0.52 -4.88 -11.38
C ALA A 479 -0.72 -4.28 -9.98
N MET A 480 0.13 -3.33 -9.58
CA MET A 480 -0.02 -2.62 -8.31
C MET A 480 -1.38 -1.91 -8.20
N SER A 481 -1.84 -1.29 -9.27
CA SER A 481 -3.12 -0.57 -9.30
C SER A 481 -4.30 -1.50 -9.04
N VAL A 482 -4.30 -2.69 -9.65
CA VAL A 482 -5.32 -3.72 -9.39
C VAL A 482 -5.26 -4.18 -7.93
N LYS A 483 -4.06 -4.46 -7.41
CA LYS A 483 -3.91 -4.92 -6.02
C LYS A 483 -4.34 -3.88 -5.00
N LEU A 484 -4.05 -2.60 -5.24
CA LEU A 484 -4.54 -1.51 -4.40
C LEU A 484 -6.06 -1.39 -4.48
N ALA A 485 -6.66 -1.45 -5.68
CA ALA A 485 -8.10 -1.42 -5.86
C ALA A 485 -8.79 -2.57 -5.12
N GLU A 486 -8.31 -3.81 -5.28
CA GLU A 486 -8.79 -4.99 -4.56
C GLU A 486 -8.71 -4.82 -3.05
N GLY A 487 -7.58 -4.30 -2.54
CA GLY A 487 -7.36 -4.04 -1.13
C GLY A 487 -8.33 -3.00 -0.56
N LEU A 488 -8.55 -1.89 -1.28
CA LEU A 488 -9.49 -0.83 -0.86
C LEU A 488 -10.93 -1.34 -0.84
N VAL A 489 -11.35 -2.09 -1.86
CA VAL A 489 -12.68 -2.72 -1.91
C VAL A 489 -12.87 -3.70 -0.74
N ASP A 490 -11.87 -4.53 -0.45
CA ASP A 490 -11.91 -5.48 0.68
C ASP A 490 -12.02 -4.78 2.05
N MET A 491 -11.37 -3.63 2.20
CA MET A 491 -11.39 -2.82 3.42
C MET A 491 -12.62 -1.90 3.50
N GLY A 492 -13.38 -1.74 2.42
CA GLY A 492 -14.49 -0.79 2.32
C GLY A 492 -14.03 0.66 2.34
N LEU A 493 -12.80 0.95 1.91
CA LEU A 493 -12.22 2.29 1.94
C LEU A 493 -12.32 2.99 0.59
N ALA A 494 -12.60 4.29 0.62
CA ALA A 494 -12.55 5.18 -0.52
C ALA A 494 -11.84 6.50 -0.17
N HIS A 495 -11.68 7.37 -1.16
CA HIS A 495 -11.02 8.67 -0.96
C HIS A 495 -11.86 9.58 -0.08
N SER A 496 -11.20 10.27 0.85
CA SER A 496 -11.87 11.18 1.77
C SER A 496 -12.57 12.32 1.04
N LYS A 497 -13.86 12.50 1.27
CA LYS A 497 -14.65 13.62 0.74
C LYS A 497 -14.32 14.97 1.39
N ARG A 498 -13.56 14.99 2.46
CA ARG A 498 -12.95 16.22 2.99
C ARG A 498 -11.76 16.68 2.14
N THR A 499 -11.02 15.74 1.52
CA THR A 499 -9.95 16.04 0.56
C THR A 499 -10.52 16.33 -0.84
N TYR A 500 -11.51 15.53 -1.26
CA TYR A 500 -12.11 15.55 -2.58
C TYR A 500 -13.63 15.81 -2.46
N PRO A 501 -14.03 17.05 -2.08
CA PRO A 501 -15.45 17.36 -1.90
C PRO A 501 -16.19 17.27 -3.23
N PRO A 502 -17.43 16.76 -3.23
CA PRO A 502 -18.24 16.74 -4.45
C PRO A 502 -18.37 18.15 -5.03
N PRO A 503 -18.25 18.32 -6.36
CA PRO A 503 -18.43 19.62 -6.99
C PRO A 503 -19.87 20.12 -6.78
N PRO A 504 -20.09 21.45 -6.62
CA PRO A 504 -21.43 22.00 -6.52
C PRO A 504 -22.20 21.78 -7.84
N ASP A 505 -23.51 21.57 -7.72
CA ASP A 505 -24.40 21.46 -8.87
C ASP A 505 -24.39 22.74 -9.70
N LYS A 506 -24.04 22.61 -10.97
CA LYS A 506 -24.06 23.71 -11.93
C LYS A 506 -24.16 23.17 -13.35
N GLU A 507 -24.75 23.99 -14.24
CA GLU A 507 -24.78 23.69 -15.67
C GLU A 507 -23.34 23.71 -16.24
N ILE A 508 -22.99 22.66 -17.00
CA ILE A 508 -21.70 22.56 -17.71
C ILE A 508 -22.03 22.45 -19.21
N VAL A 509 -21.78 23.52 -19.94
CA VAL A 509 -22.12 23.59 -21.38
C VAL A 509 -21.09 22.82 -22.21
N GLY A 510 -21.56 21.92 -23.07
CA GLY A 510 -20.72 21.18 -24.03
C GLY A 510 -20.00 19.94 -23.49
N TYR A 511 -20.18 19.64 -22.19
CA TYR A 511 -19.71 18.42 -21.52
C TYR A 511 -20.88 17.82 -20.76
N LEU A 512 -21.43 16.68 -21.23
CA LEU A 512 -22.54 15.93 -20.63
C LEU A 512 -23.82 16.71 -20.41
#